data_cf33094b93c5883d8836c37823e0ea1b
#
_entry.id   cf33094b93c5883d8836c37823e0ea1b
#
_cell.length_a   1.000
_cell.length_b   1.000
_cell.length_c   1.000
_cell.angle_alpha   90.00
_cell.angle_beta   90.00
_cell.angle_gamma   90.00
#
_symmetry.space_group_name_H-M   'P 1'
#
loop_
_entity.id
_entity.type
_entity.pdbx_description
1 polymer ?
#
loop_
_entity_poly.entity_id
_entity_poly.type
_entity_poly.pdbx_seq_one_letter_code
_entity_poly.pdbx_strand_id
1 'polypeptide(L)'
;MLLGAGMASYTLNKRAVAHARKLIDAHQYVLDSDWGESQPTADDENGYLESHSWAEYAAWHLGLTDGATDETKARYGFVFGDFRRIHRTGLIACQYRAAEWRHKEVELAAHDLLQHLDRTSG
;
A
#
# COMPACT_ATOMS: atom_id res chain seq x y z
N MET A 1 0.15 -29.93 0.36
CA MET A 1 -0.21 -28.72 1.07
C MET A 1 -0.56 -27.60 0.13
N LEU A 2 -1.70 -27.04 0.29
CA LEU A 2 -2.17 -25.99 -0.57
C LEU A 2 -1.74 -24.63 -0.06
N LEU A 3 -1.09 -23.88 -0.94
CA LEU A 3 -0.70 -22.52 -0.62
C LEU A 3 -1.37 -21.57 -1.61
N GLY A 4 -2.34 -20.82 -1.15
CA GLY A 4 -2.97 -19.79 -1.93
C GLY A 4 -2.27 -18.44 -1.69
N ALA A 5 -2.77 -17.40 -2.36
CA ALA A 5 -2.25 -16.04 -2.19
C ALA A 5 -2.28 -15.61 -0.72
N GLY A 6 -3.32 -16.03 0.03
CA GLY A 6 -3.45 -15.70 1.44
C GLY A 6 -2.45 -16.41 2.35
N MET A 7 -1.68 -17.34 1.81
CA MET A 7 -0.66 -18.05 2.58
C MET A 7 0.71 -17.37 2.51
N ALA A 8 0.85 -16.35 1.68
CA ALA A 8 2.09 -15.60 1.62
C ALA A 8 2.29 -14.83 2.93
N SER A 9 3.54 -14.73 3.37
CA SER A 9 3.91 -13.96 4.54
C SER A 9 4.40 -12.59 4.10
N TYR A 10 4.14 -11.59 4.94
CA TYR A 10 4.55 -10.22 4.67
C TYR A 10 5.22 -9.61 5.88
N THR A 11 6.26 -8.84 5.62
CA THR A 11 6.87 -7.96 6.62
C THR A 11 6.33 -6.56 6.40
N LEU A 12 6.00 -5.84 7.47
CA LEU A 12 5.53 -4.46 7.35
C LEU A 12 6.64 -3.59 6.77
N ASN A 13 6.30 -2.81 5.74
CA ASN A 13 7.22 -1.86 5.12
C ASN A 13 7.14 -0.52 5.84
N LYS A 14 8.01 -0.30 6.81
CA LYS A 14 7.98 0.90 7.65
C LYS A 14 8.25 2.18 6.84
N ARG A 15 9.03 2.09 5.77
CA ARG A 15 9.26 3.24 4.89
C ARG A 15 7.97 3.69 4.21
N ALA A 16 7.12 2.73 3.83
CA ALA A 16 5.83 3.06 3.22
C ALA A 16 4.91 3.72 4.23
N VAL A 17 4.93 3.29 5.49
CA VAL A 17 4.15 3.93 6.56
C VAL A 17 4.58 5.38 6.69
N ALA A 18 5.89 5.63 6.75
CA ALA A 18 6.43 7.00 6.88
C ALA A 18 6.05 7.85 5.67
N HIS A 19 6.14 7.28 4.48
CA HIS A 19 5.76 7.97 3.24
C HIS A 19 4.27 8.33 3.23
N ALA A 20 3.43 7.39 3.65
CA ALA A 20 1.98 7.61 3.73
C ALA A 20 1.68 8.75 4.70
N ARG A 21 2.33 8.79 5.87
CA ARG A 21 2.12 9.86 6.83
C ARG A 21 2.51 11.22 6.25
N LYS A 22 3.61 11.28 5.53
CA LYS A 22 4.03 12.53 4.86
C LYS A 22 2.99 13.01 3.86
N LEU A 23 2.44 12.09 3.07
CA LEU A 23 1.41 12.43 2.09
C LEU A 23 0.15 12.95 2.78
N ILE A 24 -0.27 12.29 3.85
CA ILE A 24 -1.44 12.73 4.62
C ILE A 24 -1.20 14.13 5.19
N ASP A 25 -0.06 14.35 5.81
CA ASP A 25 0.28 15.64 6.42
C ASP A 25 0.38 16.75 5.37
N ALA A 26 0.78 16.41 4.16
CA ALA A 26 0.85 17.35 3.04
C ALA A 26 -0.48 17.49 2.29
N HIS A 27 -1.54 16.88 2.77
CA HIS A 27 -2.87 16.88 2.14
C HIS A 27 -2.86 16.31 0.73
N GLN A 28 -1.97 15.34 0.49
CA GLN A 28 -1.88 14.64 -0.79
C GLN A 28 -2.69 13.34 -0.71
N TYR A 29 -4.02 13.49 -0.68
CA TYR A 29 -4.91 12.33 -0.56
C TYR A 29 -6.19 12.54 -1.36
N VAL A 30 -6.84 11.42 -1.67
CA VAL A 30 -8.14 11.36 -2.32
C VAL A 30 -9.07 10.62 -1.36
N LEU A 31 -10.17 11.27 -0.96
CA LEU A 31 -11.04 10.73 0.07
C LEU A 31 -12.13 9.81 -0.46
N ASP A 32 -12.54 10.00 -1.70
CA ASP A 32 -13.78 9.40 -2.19
C ASP A 32 -13.61 8.89 -3.63
N SER A 33 -12.79 7.84 -3.76
CA SER A 33 -12.54 7.23 -5.06
C SER A 33 -13.07 5.79 -5.08
N ASP A 34 -13.29 5.27 -6.27
CA ASP A 34 -13.53 3.84 -6.48
C ASP A 34 -12.16 3.16 -6.60
N TRP A 35 -11.74 2.45 -5.55
CA TRP A 35 -10.42 1.87 -5.52
C TRP A 35 -10.22 0.82 -6.62
N GLY A 36 -11.28 0.08 -6.97
CA GLY A 36 -11.17 -0.89 -8.06
C GLY A 36 -10.76 -0.26 -9.38
N GLU A 37 -11.20 0.98 -9.61
CA GLU A 37 -10.84 1.73 -10.82
C GLU A 37 -9.58 2.57 -10.64
N SER A 38 -9.30 3.01 -9.41
CA SER A 38 -8.22 3.95 -9.12
C SER A 38 -6.89 3.29 -8.82
N GLN A 39 -6.91 2.02 -8.40
CA GLN A 39 -5.67 1.33 -8.07
C GLN A 39 -4.78 1.19 -9.31
N PRO A 40 -3.45 1.22 -9.13
CA PRO A 40 -2.55 1.13 -10.27
C PRO A 40 -2.73 -0.16 -11.06
N THR A 41 -2.76 0.00 -12.38
CA THR A 41 -2.72 -1.14 -13.31
C THR A 41 -1.27 -1.55 -13.54
N ALA A 42 -1.07 -2.69 -14.22
CA ALA A 42 0.28 -3.11 -14.62
C ALA A 42 0.97 -2.03 -15.47
N ASP A 43 0.21 -1.38 -16.35
CA ASP A 43 0.77 -0.31 -17.18
C ASP A 43 1.17 0.91 -16.34
N ASP A 44 0.35 1.26 -15.34
CA ASP A 44 0.67 2.35 -14.42
C ASP A 44 1.97 2.05 -13.65
N GLU A 45 2.12 0.82 -13.18
CA GLU A 45 3.31 0.39 -12.47
C GLU A 45 4.55 0.46 -13.35
N ASN A 46 4.43 -0.06 -14.57
CA ASN A 46 5.54 -0.04 -15.53
C ASN A 46 5.93 1.41 -15.88
N GLY A 47 4.94 2.27 -16.08
CA GLY A 47 5.19 3.68 -16.38
C GLY A 47 5.91 4.38 -15.24
N TYR A 48 5.49 4.11 -14.00
CA TYR A 48 6.14 4.71 -12.84
C TYR A 48 7.60 4.24 -12.74
N LEU A 49 7.85 2.96 -12.95
CA LEU A 49 9.19 2.38 -12.85
C LEU A 49 10.13 2.87 -13.96
N GLU A 50 9.61 3.39 -15.06
CA GLU A 50 10.45 3.97 -16.11
C GLU A 50 11.19 5.22 -15.65
N SER A 51 10.64 5.96 -14.70
CA SER A 51 11.21 7.22 -14.25
C SER A 51 11.47 7.29 -12.74
N HIS A 52 11.19 6.21 -12.01
CA HIS A 52 11.36 6.16 -10.56
C HIS A 52 12.10 4.90 -10.17
N SER A 53 12.78 4.96 -9.02
CA SER A 53 13.52 3.83 -8.48
C SER A 53 12.59 2.79 -7.87
N TRP A 54 13.14 1.60 -7.64
CA TRP A 54 12.42 0.57 -6.88
C TRP A 54 12.13 1.01 -5.44
N ALA A 55 13.01 1.81 -4.85
CA ALA A 55 12.77 2.35 -3.51
C ALA A 55 11.55 3.26 -3.50
N GLU A 56 11.41 4.10 -4.53
CA GLU A 56 10.24 4.96 -4.67
C GLU A 56 8.97 4.16 -4.91
N TYR A 57 9.06 3.12 -5.74
CA TYR A 57 7.94 2.21 -5.99
C TYR A 57 7.52 1.51 -4.70
N ALA A 58 8.50 1.00 -3.94
CA ALA A 58 8.25 0.28 -2.69
C ALA A 58 7.51 1.15 -1.67
N ALA A 59 7.76 2.45 -1.66
CA ALA A 59 7.17 3.38 -0.69
C ALA A 59 5.65 3.48 -0.78
N TRP A 60 5.04 2.95 -1.83
CA TRP A 60 3.59 2.94 -2.02
C TRP A 60 2.93 1.64 -1.56
N HIS A 61 3.70 0.74 -0.94
CA HIS A 61 3.23 -0.60 -0.57
C HIS A 61 3.52 -0.87 0.91
N LEU A 62 2.47 -1.22 1.67
CA LEU A 62 2.62 -1.46 3.11
C LEU A 62 3.30 -2.79 3.44
N GLY A 63 3.35 -3.73 2.50
CA GLY A 63 3.90 -5.05 2.76
C GLY A 63 5.07 -5.40 1.87
N LEU A 64 6.03 -6.10 2.46
CA LEU A 64 7.13 -6.72 1.73
C LEU A 64 6.89 -8.22 1.75
N THR A 65 6.75 -8.84 0.58
CA THR A 65 6.50 -10.27 0.48
C THR A 65 7.76 -11.04 0.88
N ASP A 66 7.67 -11.84 1.94
CA ASP A 66 8.80 -12.60 2.44
C ASP A 66 9.25 -13.62 1.40
N GLY A 67 10.56 -13.69 1.18
CA GLY A 67 11.14 -14.62 0.21
C GLY A 67 11.15 -14.14 -1.23
N ALA A 68 10.43 -13.07 -1.54
CA ALA A 68 10.48 -12.50 -2.89
C ALA A 68 11.73 -11.65 -3.07
N THR A 69 12.26 -11.64 -4.28
CA THR A 69 13.48 -10.91 -4.59
C THR A 69 13.22 -9.41 -4.63
N ASP A 70 14.10 -8.64 -4.01
CA ASP A 70 14.04 -7.18 -4.10
C ASP A 70 14.14 -6.72 -5.54
N GLU A 71 13.56 -5.56 -5.82
CA GLU A 71 13.55 -4.99 -7.16
C GLU A 71 12.79 -5.85 -8.16
N THR A 72 11.72 -6.48 -7.68
CA THR A 72 10.69 -7.12 -8.50
C THR A 72 9.34 -6.70 -7.99
N LYS A 73 8.32 -6.68 -8.85
CA LYS A 73 6.97 -6.32 -8.43
C LYS A 73 6.42 -7.28 -7.38
N ALA A 74 6.81 -8.54 -7.44
CA ALA A 74 6.33 -9.56 -6.49
C ALA A 74 6.75 -9.27 -5.05
N ARG A 75 7.80 -8.49 -4.84
CA ARG A 75 8.29 -8.13 -3.51
C ARG A 75 7.32 -7.24 -2.75
N TYR A 76 6.50 -6.45 -3.45
CA TYR A 76 5.73 -5.37 -2.84
C TYR A 76 4.24 -5.64 -2.94
N GLY A 77 3.54 -5.56 -1.82
CA GLY A 77 2.10 -5.78 -1.74
C GLY A 77 1.42 -4.71 -0.91
N PHE A 78 0.10 -4.69 -0.96
CA PHE A 78 -0.73 -3.75 -0.20
C PHE A 78 -0.49 -2.31 -0.65
N VAL A 79 -0.70 -2.06 -1.93
CA VAL A 79 -0.63 -0.71 -2.50
C VAL A 79 -1.79 0.14 -1.96
N PHE A 80 -1.49 1.38 -1.58
CA PHE A 80 -2.49 2.25 -0.94
C PHE A 80 -2.70 3.58 -1.68
N GLY A 81 -2.06 3.79 -2.80
CA GLY A 81 -2.17 5.03 -3.55
C GLY A 81 -1.96 4.80 -5.04
N ASP A 82 -2.03 5.91 -5.78
CA ASP A 82 -1.95 5.88 -7.24
C ASP A 82 -0.60 6.40 -7.76
N PHE A 83 0.45 6.33 -6.93
CA PHE A 83 1.79 6.85 -7.19
C PHE A 83 1.88 8.38 -7.23
N ARG A 84 0.79 9.05 -6.85
CA ARG A 84 0.76 10.51 -6.72
C ARG A 84 0.16 10.91 -5.40
N ARG A 85 -0.95 10.29 -5.01
CA ARG A 85 -1.66 10.58 -3.76
C ARG A 85 -2.12 9.29 -3.12
N ILE A 86 -2.28 9.34 -1.81
CA ILE A 86 -2.84 8.24 -1.06
C ILE A 86 -4.36 8.25 -1.24
N HIS A 87 -4.97 7.09 -1.35
CA HIS A 87 -6.42 6.96 -1.46
C HIS A 87 -6.98 6.38 -0.17
N ARG A 88 -7.98 7.05 0.41
CA ARG A 88 -8.64 6.55 1.60
C ARG A 88 -9.21 5.17 1.36
N THR A 89 -9.83 4.96 0.22
CA THR A 89 -10.38 3.64 -0.16
C THR A 89 -9.29 2.61 -0.35
N GLY A 90 -8.11 3.02 -0.79
CA GLY A 90 -6.95 2.13 -0.88
C GLY A 90 -6.47 1.65 0.49
N LEU A 91 -6.44 2.53 1.48
CA LEU A 91 -6.10 2.14 2.85
C LEU A 91 -7.15 1.18 3.43
N ILE A 92 -8.43 1.43 3.16
CA ILE A 92 -9.51 0.54 3.59
C ILE A 92 -9.30 -0.85 2.97
N ALA A 93 -9.00 -0.90 1.67
CA ALA A 93 -8.75 -2.16 0.99
C ALA A 93 -7.56 -2.91 1.59
N CYS A 94 -6.48 -2.19 1.92
CA CYS A 94 -5.32 -2.79 2.58
C CYS A 94 -5.70 -3.37 3.94
N GLN A 95 -6.46 -2.64 4.73
CA GLN A 95 -6.88 -3.10 6.06
C GLN A 95 -7.72 -4.37 5.96
N TYR A 96 -8.71 -4.38 5.08
CA TYR A 96 -9.58 -5.56 4.90
C TYR A 96 -8.80 -6.78 4.43
N ARG A 97 -7.94 -6.60 3.44
CA ARG A 97 -7.15 -7.72 2.91
C ARG A 97 -6.20 -8.27 3.96
N ALA A 98 -5.54 -7.38 4.70
CA ALA A 98 -4.62 -7.80 5.75
C ALA A 98 -5.35 -8.52 6.88
N ALA A 99 -6.54 -8.05 7.26
CA ALA A 99 -7.36 -8.71 8.26
C ALA A 99 -7.82 -10.09 7.80
N GLU A 100 -8.26 -10.18 6.55
CA GLU A 100 -8.75 -11.43 5.96
C GLU A 100 -7.67 -12.51 5.97
N TRP A 101 -6.45 -12.13 5.63
CA TRP A 101 -5.32 -13.07 5.54
C TRP A 101 -4.42 -13.05 6.78
N ARG A 102 -4.86 -12.38 7.86
CA ARG A 102 -4.21 -12.37 9.17
C ARG A 102 -2.80 -11.78 9.17
N HIS A 103 -2.59 -10.74 8.37
CA HIS A 103 -1.34 -9.98 8.40
C HIS A 103 -1.50 -8.81 9.36
N LYS A 104 -1.36 -9.12 10.66
CA LYS A 104 -1.75 -8.22 11.75
C LYS A 104 -1.00 -6.90 11.72
N GLU A 105 0.30 -6.92 11.46
CA GLU A 105 1.08 -5.68 11.44
C GLU A 105 0.64 -4.74 10.33
N VAL A 106 0.36 -5.30 9.14
CA VAL A 106 -0.12 -4.50 8.01
C VAL A 106 -1.52 -3.98 8.30
N GLU A 107 -2.39 -4.82 8.87
CA GLU A 107 -3.74 -4.41 9.26
C GLU A 107 -3.71 -3.23 10.20
N LEU A 108 -2.90 -3.30 11.26
CA LEU A 108 -2.81 -2.25 12.26
C LEU A 108 -2.22 -0.97 11.68
N ALA A 109 -1.22 -1.09 10.80
CA ALA A 109 -0.63 0.08 10.16
C ALA A 109 -1.65 0.78 9.25
N ALA A 110 -2.41 0.02 8.46
CA ALA A 110 -3.46 0.59 7.62
C ALA A 110 -4.53 1.28 8.45
N HIS A 111 -4.93 0.65 9.56
CA HIS A 111 -5.92 1.23 10.48
C HIS A 111 -5.43 2.55 11.06
N ASP A 112 -4.18 2.60 11.54
CA ASP A 112 -3.60 3.81 12.11
C ASP A 112 -3.51 4.93 11.08
N LEU A 113 -3.12 4.58 9.86
CA LEU A 113 -3.05 5.57 8.78
C LEU A 113 -4.43 6.12 8.42
N LEU A 114 -5.46 5.27 8.42
CA LEU A 114 -6.83 5.70 8.20
C LEU A 114 -7.29 6.68 9.27
N GLN A 115 -7.00 6.38 10.54
CA GLN A 115 -7.36 7.28 11.63
C GLN A 115 -6.63 8.62 11.49
N HIS A 116 -5.36 8.58 11.15
CA HIS A 116 -4.59 9.80 10.94
C HIS A 116 -5.16 10.63 9.79
N LEU A 117 -5.49 9.99 8.69
CA LEU A 117 -6.10 10.63 7.53
C LEU A 117 -7.44 11.28 7.91
N ASP A 118 -8.29 10.55 8.63
CA ASP A 118 -9.59 11.06 8.99
C ASP A 118 -9.50 12.25 9.97
N ARG A 119 -8.53 12.24 10.87
CA ARG A 119 -8.27 13.38 11.74
C ARG A 119 -7.75 14.59 10.97
N THR A 120 -6.89 14.36 10.01
CA THR A 120 -6.27 15.43 9.23
C THR A 120 -7.25 16.05 8.24
N SER A 121 -8.12 15.24 7.66
CA SER A 121 -9.08 15.71 6.64
C SER A 121 -10.40 16.20 7.23
N GLY A 122 -10.66 15.86 8.46
CA GLY A 122 -11.91 16.19 9.15
C GLY A 122 -11.90 17.46 9.96
#